data_4efe3dccf2675925d5f8db4396084a2c
#
_entry.id   4efe3dccf2675925d5f8db4396084a2c
#
_cell.length_a   1.000
_cell.length_b   1.000
_cell.length_c   1.000
_cell.angle_alpha   90.00
_cell.angle_beta   90.00
_cell.angle_gamma   90.00
#
_symmetry.space_group_name_H-M   'P 1'
#
loop_
_entity.id
_entity.type
_entity.pdbx_description
1 polymer ?
#
loop_
_entity_poly.entity_id
_entity_poly.type
_entity_poly.pdbx_seq_one_letter_code
_entity_poly.pdbx_strand_id
1 'polypeptide(L)'
;MQRQIVYLMSGAAHLHYLVPSLFTLREHCKEHVTVYAYPESYDYVKRIAADVRLGIEAKLYEPPVRYKKNDQFINKIKLMMSLQSDVAVYIDADTTFHGGIEYLFNVGDQYGFAATQFCHWLSTGSVIRARLQRLRDYPKINKEALENIIKNPHPSPNGGIFSCNPSSPVLPLWLEWTLEAKDVFIADEAVLHVLQAHVPQSEFHVVLGGAYNCSHKYQGSLPEDQVHIHHYHGDSNVRPDKSPRAYAAWWPIYQQCIDRNMGNMVEWYKNVRNKWLDKLLEVKND
;
A
#
# COMPACT_ATOMS: atom_id res chain seq x y z
N MET A 1 19.53 14.41 4.30
CA MET A 1 18.15 14.06 3.91
C MET A 1 17.71 12.87 4.74
N GLN A 2 16.67 13.04 5.56
CA GLN A 2 16.10 11.99 6.40
C GLN A 2 15.05 11.24 5.60
N ARG A 3 15.30 9.94 5.36
CA ARG A 3 14.41 9.02 4.64
C ARG A 3 13.69 8.10 5.61
N GLN A 4 12.44 7.77 5.31
CA GLN A 4 11.62 6.90 6.16
C GLN A 4 10.70 6.02 5.32
N ILE A 5 10.56 4.76 5.72
CA ILE A 5 9.53 3.86 5.20
C ILE A 5 8.41 3.76 6.23
N VAL A 6 7.17 3.85 5.78
CA VAL A 6 5.99 3.95 6.63
C VAL A 6 4.96 2.88 6.26
N TYR A 7 4.51 2.15 7.26
CA TYR A 7 3.35 1.27 7.21
C TYR A 7 2.26 1.79 8.14
N LEU A 8 0.99 1.56 7.80
CA LEU A 8 -0.15 1.83 8.69
C LEU A 8 -0.98 0.56 8.89
N MET A 9 -1.06 0.10 10.12
CA MET A 9 -1.85 -1.07 10.53
C MET A 9 -3.13 -0.62 11.23
N SER A 10 -4.25 -0.63 10.52
CA SER A 10 -5.56 -0.24 11.04
C SER A 10 -6.30 -1.37 11.79
N GLY A 11 -5.73 -2.57 11.84
CA GLY A 11 -6.29 -3.72 12.55
C GLY A 11 -5.41 -4.95 12.45
N ALA A 12 -5.78 -6.00 13.18
CA ALA A 12 -5.00 -7.24 13.26
C ALA A 12 -5.12 -8.15 12.02
N ALA A 13 -6.15 -7.95 11.19
CA ALA A 13 -6.47 -8.84 10.07
C ALA A 13 -5.36 -8.95 9.01
N HIS A 14 -4.49 -7.95 8.89
CA HIS A 14 -3.41 -7.91 7.90
C HIS A 14 -2.00 -8.13 8.48
N LEU A 15 -1.88 -8.48 9.77
CA LEU A 15 -0.58 -8.70 10.41
C LEU A 15 0.20 -9.86 9.78
N HIS A 16 -0.49 -10.86 9.25
CA HIS A 16 0.13 -12.00 8.56
C HIS A 16 0.78 -11.60 7.22
N TYR A 17 0.43 -10.45 6.65
CA TYR A 17 1.14 -9.86 5.50
C TYR A 17 2.31 -8.99 5.94
N LEU A 18 2.16 -8.26 7.04
CA LEU A 18 3.16 -7.31 7.50
C LEU A 18 4.53 -7.97 7.72
N VAL A 19 4.57 -9.15 8.36
CA VAL A 19 5.85 -9.82 8.66
C VAL A 19 6.57 -10.29 7.39
N PRO A 20 5.94 -10.96 6.41
CA PRO A 20 6.55 -11.25 5.11
C PRO A 20 7.01 -10.00 4.36
N SER A 21 6.24 -8.92 4.42
CA SER A 21 6.61 -7.64 3.80
C SER A 21 7.88 -7.07 4.41
N LEU A 22 7.95 -6.98 5.74
CA LEU A 22 9.12 -6.48 6.46
C LEU A 22 10.35 -7.39 6.29
N PHE A 23 10.14 -8.70 6.30
CA PHE A 23 11.21 -9.68 6.11
C PHE A 23 11.87 -9.50 4.73
N THR A 24 11.08 -9.50 3.66
CA THR A 24 11.61 -9.32 2.30
C THR A 24 12.14 -7.90 2.07
N LEU A 25 11.53 -6.87 2.66
CA LEU A 25 12.05 -5.50 2.59
C LEU A 25 13.48 -5.41 3.13
N ARG A 26 13.78 -6.07 4.25
CA ARG A 26 15.11 -6.02 4.88
C ARG A 26 16.22 -6.68 4.07
N GLU A 27 15.89 -7.57 3.15
CA GLU A 27 16.87 -8.12 2.21
C GLU A 27 17.35 -7.08 1.18
N HIS A 28 16.55 -6.03 0.92
CA HIS A 28 16.81 -5.05 -0.13
C HIS A 28 16.98 -3.60 0.37
N CYS A 29 16.61 -3.30 1.62
CA CYS A 29 16.59 -1.94 2.14
C CYS A 29 17.00 -1.85 3.61
N LYS A 30 17.89 -0.89 3.92
CA LYS A 30 18.38 -0.61 5.29
C LYS A 30 17.79 0.66 5.89
N GLU A 31 16.98 1.40 5.14
CA GLU A 31 16.36 2.64 5.60
C GLU A 31 15.49 2.43 6.85
N HIS A 32 15.27 3.51 7.58
CA HIS A 32 14.43 3.50 8.78
C HIS A 32 12.99 3.13 8.44
N VAL A 33 12.44 2.12 9.14
CA VAL A 33 11.06 1.66 8.96
C VAL A 33 10.27 1.93 10.21
N THR A 34 9.17 2.67 10.09
CA THR A 34 8.20 2.85 11.16
C THR A 34 6.87 2.20 10.78
N VAL A 35 6.37 1.34 11.66
CA VAL A 35 5.03 0.77 11.56
C VAL A 35 4.13 1.51 12.53
N TYR A 36 3.25 2.34 12.00
CA TYR A 36 2.19 2.98 12.76
C TYR A 36 1.02 2.02 12.91
N ALA A 37 0.50 1.89 14.11
CA ALA A 37 -0.56 0.96 14.42
C ALA A 37 -1.68 1.62 15.21
N TYR A 38 -2.92 1.36 14.82
CA TYR A 38 -4.08 1.73 15.62
C TYR A 38 -4.08 0.97 16.95
N PRO A 39 -4.79 1.47 17.99
CA PRO A 39 -4.80 0.83 19.31
C PRO A 39 -5.07 -0.67 19.25
N GLU A 40 -5.99 -1.12 18.40
CA GLU A 40 -6.38 -2.52 18.26
C GLU A 40 -5.30 -3.45 17.66
N SER A 41 -4.28 -2.92 17.02
CA SER A 41 -3.17 -3.67 16.43
C SER A 41 -1.81 -3.36 17.07
N TYR A 42 -1.72 -2.33 17.90
CA TYR A 42 -0.45 -1.81 18.42
C TYR A 42 0.36 -2.82 19.23
N ASP A 43 -0.28 -3.57 20.12
CA ASP A 43 0.43 -4.57 20.92
C ASP A 43 1.03 -5.69 20.09
N TYR A 44 0.38 -6.07 18.98
CA TYR A 44 0.95 -7.03 18.04
C TYR A 44 2.15 -6.44 17.29
N VAL A 45 2.04 -5.20 16.82
CA VAL A 45 3.13 -4.52 16.12
C VAL A 45 4.34 -4.32 17.06
N LYS A 46 4.12 -4.04 18.35
CA LYS A 46 5.21 -4.01 19.35
C LYS A 46 5.92 -5.36 19.49
N ARG A 47 5.18 -6.46 19.51
CA ARG A 47 5.76 -7.82 19.56
C ARG A 47 6.56 -8.13 18.29
N ILE A 48 6.07 -7.71 17.13
CA ILE A 48 6.79 -7.83 15.86
C ILE A 48 8.08 -7.00 15.91
N ALA A 49 8.03 -5.76 16.41
CA ALA A 49 9.17 -4.87 16.53
C ALA A 49 10.25 -5.37 17.55
N ALA A 50 9.87 -6.22 18.48
CA ALA A 50 10.83 -6.86 19.39
C ALA A 50 11.76 -7.85 18.67
N ASP A 51 11.43 -8.29 17.47
CA ASP A 51 12.35 -9.03 16.61
C ASP A 51 13.33 -8.07 15.92
N VAL A 52 14.53 -7.99 16.47
CA VAL A 52 15.60 -7.08 15.97
C VAL A 52 15.99 -7.33 14.52
N ARG A 53 15.71 -8.53 13.98
CA ARG A 53 16.02 -8.88 12.58
C ARG A 53 15.17 -8.05 11.59
N LEU A 54 13.98 -7.63 12.01
CA LEU A 54 13.11 -6.79 11.20
C LEU A 54 13.48 -5.30 11.28
N GLY A 55 14.19 -4.87 12.34
CA GLY A 55 14.75 -3.53 12.46
C GLY A 55 13.71 -2.40 12.35
N ILE A 56 12.50 -2.60 12.88
CA ILE A 56 11.40 -1.63 12.78
C ILE A 56 11.16 -0.90 14.08
N GLU A 57 10.61 0.30 13.98
CA GLU A 57 10.03 1.05 15.09
C GLU A 57 8.51 0.90 15.08
N ALA A 58 7.90 0.54 16.23
CA ALA A 58 6.45 0.50 16.40
C ALA A 58 5.96 1.81 17.03
N LYS A 59 5.01 2.49 16.38
CA LYS A 59 4.38 3.71 16.92
C LYS A 59 2.88 3.55 17.02
N LEU A 60 2.32 3.93 18.18
CA LEU A 60 0.88 4.06 18.32
C LEU A 60 0.40 5.22 17.44
N TYR A 61 -0.65 4.96 16.64
CA TYR A 61 -1.34 5.97 15.86
C TYR A 61 -2.80 6.04 16.30
N GLU A 62 -3.15 7.14 16.93
CA GLU A 62 -4.52 7.45 17.30
C GLU A 62 -5.10 8.40 16.25
N PRO A 63 -5.90 7.90 15.30
CA PRO A 63 -6.44 8.76 14.27
C PRO A 63 -7.37 9.80 14.91
N PRO A 64 -7.24 11.08 14.51
CA PRO A 64 -8.04 12.15 15.10
C PRO A 64 -9.55 11.99 14.85
N VAL A 65 -9.89 11.26 13.80
CA VAL A 65 -11.27 10.90 13.44
C VAL A 65 -11.28 9.50 12.86
N ARG A 66 -12.28 8.70 13.29
CA ARG A 66 -12.58 7.39 12.69
C ARG A 66 -13.71 7.55 11.69
N TYR A 67 -13.56 6.96 10.54
CA TYR A 67 -14.54 7.02 9.45
C TYR A 67 -15.23 5.66 9.28
N LYS A 68 -16.51 5.67 9.00
CA LYS A 68 -17.27 4.44 8.76
C LYS A 68 -16.81 3.69 7.51
N LYS A 69 -16.37 4.44 6.50
CA LYS A 69 -15.81 3.91 5.24
C LYS A 69 -14.49 4.60 4.93
N ASN A 70 -13.60 3.93 4.25
CA ASN A 70 -12.29 4.46 3.84
C ASN A 70 -11.40 4.97 5.00
N ASP A 71 -11.64 4.52 6.25
CA ASP A 71 -10.95 5.00 7.43
C ASP A 71 -9.42 4.94 7.29
N GLN A 72 -8.88 3.76 6.96
CA GLN A 72 -7.45 3.57 6.77
C GLN A 72 -6.89 4.38 5.60
N PHE A 73 -7.65 4.54 4.51
CA PHE A 73 -7.21 5.29 3.32
C PHE A 73 -7.12 6.79 3.57
N ILE A 74 -8.06 7.35 4.34
CA ILE A 74 -8.03 8.75 4.75
C ILE A 74 -6.92 8.99 5.78
N ASN A 75 -6.82 8.11 6.78
CA ASN A 75 -5.86 8.30 7.85
C ASN A 75 -4.41 8.04 7.44
N LYS A 76 -4.14 7.23 6.40
CA LYS A 76 -2.78 7.14 5.82
C LYS A 76 -2.31 8.48 5.26
N ILE A 77 -3.20 9.22 4.57
CA ILE A 77 -2.84 10.54 4.02
C ILE A 77 -2.51 11.52 5.16
N LYS A 78 -3.36 11.56 6.21
CA LYS A 78 -3.12 12.39 7.40
C LYS A 78 -1.82 12.02 8.11
N LEU A 79 -1.53 10.73 8.23
CA LEU A 79 -0.29 10.24 8.80
C LEU A 79 0.91 10.76 8.02
N MET A 80 0.90 10.63 6.68
CA MET A 80 2.00 11.09 5.83
C MET A 80 2.24 12.59 5.95
N MET A 81 1.18 13.40 6.05
CA MET A 81 1.29 14.87 6.30
C MET A 81 1.88 15.22 7.67
N SER A 82 1.84 14.32 8.65
CA SER A 82 2.34 14.56 10.00
C SER A 82 3.81 14.20 10.21
N LEU A 83 4.46 13.58 9.23
CA LEU A 83 5.84 13.13 9.34
C LEU A 83 6.83 14.30 9.33
N GLN A 84 8.01 14.06 9.91
CA GLN A 84 9.10 15.05 9.97
C GLN A 84 10.28 14.68 9.05
N SER A 85 10.18 13.60 8.30
CA SER A 85 11.20 13.20 7.33
C SER A 85 11.20 14.12 6.11
N ASP A 86 12.34 14.20 5.43
CA ASP A 86 12.43 14.94 4.15
C ASP A 86 11.68 14.20 3.04
N VAL A 87 11.80 12.87 3.01
CA VAL A 87 11.09 11.99 2.08
C VAL A 87 10.60 10.74 2.80
N ALA A 88 9.35 10.39 2.59
CA ALA A 88 8.76 9.16 3.10
C ALA A 88 8.19 8.28 1.97
N VAL A 89 8.38 6.96 2.09
CA VAL A 89 7.74 5.97 1.23
C VAL A 89 6.69 5.23 2.04
N TYR A 90 5.42 5.36 1.64
CA TYR A 90 4.32 4.59 2.20
C TYR A 90 4.20 3.24 1.49
N ILE A 91 3.94 2.19 2.26
CA ILE A 91 3.81 0.83 1.74
C ILE A 91 2.65 0.13 2.47
N ASP A 92 1.72 -0.44 1.69
CA ASP A 92 0.68 -1.33 2.23
C ASP A 92 1.32 -2.65 2.71
N ALA A 93 0.78 -3.22 3.78
CA ALA A 93 1.34 -4.42 4.42
C ALA A 93 1.31 -5.67 3.53
N ASP A 94 0.38 -5.76 2.59
CA ASP A 94 0.20 -6.89 1.68
C ASP A 94 1.12 -6.84 0.45
N THR A 95 2.40 -6.61 0.72
CA THR A 95 3.48 -6.54 -0.27
C THR A 95 4.60 -7.54 0.03
N THR A 96 5.41 -7.88 -0.99
CA THR A 96 6.72 -8.52 -0.83
C THR A 96 7.73 -7.87 -1.77
N PHE A 97 9.00 -7.85 -1.34
CA PHE A 97 10.07 -7.16 -2.06
C PHE A 97 10.98 -8.17 -2.75
N HIS A 98 11.35 -7.87 -3.99
CA HIS A 98 12.24 -8.65 -4.84
C HIS A 98 13.38 -7.79 -5.39
N GLY A 99 13.38 -6.49 -5.07
CA GLY A 99 14.42 -5.55 -5.48
C GLY A 99 14.44 -4.30 -4.60
N GLY A 100 15.44 -3.45 -4.84
CA GLY A 100 15.63 -2.20 -4.10
C GLY A 100 14.54 -1.17 -4.40
N ILE A 101 14.28 -0.28 -3.44
CA ILE A 101 13.27 0.79 -3.52
C ILE A 101 13.89 2.20 -3.53
N GLU A 102 15.18 2.30 -3.73
CA GLU A 102 15.91 3.58 -3.77
C GLU A 102 15.29 4.58 -4.76
N TYR A 103 14.83 4.07 -5.90
CA TYR A 103 14.17 4.88 -6.91
C TYR A 103 12.92 5.58 -6.40
N LEU A 104 12.14 4.93 -5.50
CA LEU A 104 10.94 5.57 -4.91
C LEU A 104 11.31 6.79 -4.07
N PHE A 105 12.40 6.73 -3.30
CA PHE A 105 12.87 7.90 -2.56
C PHE A 105 13.31 9.03 -3.49
N ASN A 106 14.04 8.69 -4.56
CA ASN A 106 14.55 9.69 -5.49
C ASN A 106 13.42 10.43 -6.22
N VAL A 107 12.37 9.72 -6.66
CA VAL A 107 11.22 10.37 -7.30
C VAL A 107 10.37 11.17 -6.30
N GLY A 108 10.24 10.70 -5.05
CA GLY A 108 9.57 11.45 -3.98
C GLY A 108 10.27 12.77 -3.65
N ASP A 109 11.60 12.76 -3.63
CA ASP A 109 12.42 13.96 -3.45
C ASP A 109 12.29 14.91 -4.65
N GLN A 110 12.41 14.37 -5.86
CA GLN A 110 12.43 15.17 -7.10
C GLN A 110 11.09 15.86 -7.38
N TYR A 111 9.97 15.16 -7.19
CA TYR A 111 8.64 15.62 -7.57
C TYR A 111 7.76 16.07 -6.39
N GLY A 112 8.23 15.87 -5.17
CA GLY A 112 7.43 16.11 -3.97
C GLY A 112 6.35 15.07 -3.71
N PHE A 113 5.78 14.42 -4.76
CA PHE A 113 4.85 13.30 -4.67
C PHE A 113 4.97 12.37 -5.88
N ALA A 114 5.06 11.07 -5.61
CA ALA A 114 5.09 10.06 -6.65
C ALA A 114 4.26 8.81 -6.24
N ALA A 115 3.26 8.46 -7.04
CA ALA A 115 2.49 7.23 -6.88
C ALA A 115 2.97 6.15 -7.86
N THR A 116 2.88 4.88 -7.49
CA THR A 116 3.21 3.77 -8.39
C THR A 116 2.02 3.41 -9.28
N GLN A 117 2.30 3.11 -10.55
CA GLN A 117 1.28 2.57 -11.45
C GLN A 117 0.93 1.14 -11.03
N PHE A 118 -0.37 0.84 -10.94
CA PHE A 118 -0.84 -0.51 -10.68
C PHE A 118 -0.67 -1.39 -11.92
N CYS A 119 0.30 -2.28 -11.89
CA CYS A 119 0.70 -3.10 -13.05
C CYS A 119 0.87 -2.21 -14.31
N HIS A 120 0.19 -2.55 -15.38
CA HIS A 120 0.11 -1.74 -16.60
C HIS A 120 -1.30 -1.12 -16.82
N TRP A 121 -2.07 -0.96 -15.73
CA TRP A 121 -3.44 -0.51 -15.85
C TRP A 121 -3.52 0.97 -16.21
N LEU A 122 -4.60 1.26 -16.96
CA LEU A 122 -4.94 2.61 -17.40
C LEU A 122 -6.30 3.03 -16.81
N SER A 123 -6.50 4.34 -16.71
CA SER A 123 -7.74 4.96 -16.22
C SER A 123 -8.99 4.58 -17.01
N THR A 124 -8.81 4.15 -18.25
CA THR A 124 -9.90 3.69 -19.15
C THR A 124 -10.38 2.27 -18.85
N GLY A 125 -9.72 1.52 -17.96
CA GLY A 125 -10.17 0.20 -17.51
C GLY A 125 -11.56 0.27 -16.87
N SER A 126 -12.43 -0.72 -17.15
CA SER A 126 -13.86 -0.69 -16.79
C SER A 126 -14.09 -0.46 -15.29
N VAL A 127 -13.30 -1.11 -14.43
CA VAL A 127 -13.42 -0.99 -12.97
C VAL A 127 -13.03 0.40 -12.49
N ILE A 128 -11.92 0.95 -12.99
CA ILE A 128 -11.42 2.27 -12.64
C ILE A 128 -12.39 3.33 -13.15
N ARG A 129 -12.80 3.21 -14.41
CA ARG A 129 -13.76 4.13 -15.04
C ARG A 129 -15.08 4.22 -14.29
N ALA A 130 -15.61 3.10 -13.79
CA ALA A 130 -16.82 3.08 -12.99
C ALA A 130 -16.67 3.85 -11.66
N ARG A 131 -15.49 3.79 -11.03
CA ARG A 131 -15.18 4.58 -9.82
C ARG A 131 -15.05 6.07 -10.14
N LEU A 132 -14.34 6.42 -11.20
CA LEU A 132 -14.17 7.80 -11.65
C LEU A 132 -15.50 8.46 -11.99
N GLN A 133 -16.41 7.75 -12.66
CA GLN A 133 -17.76 8.27 -12.98
C GLN A 133 -18.54 8.69 -11.73
N ARG A 134 -18.35 7.99 -10.60
CA ARG A 134 -19.00 8.37 -9.33
C ARG A 134 -18.46 9.67 -8.74
N LEU A 135 -17.23 10.08 -9.10
CA LEU A 135 -16.65 11.34 -8.65
C LEU A 135 -17.33 12.57 -9.27
N ARG A 136 -18.16 12.40 -10.30
CA ARG A 136 -18.90 13.49 -10.93
C ARG A 136 -19.88 14.19 -9.99
N ASP A 137 -20.37 13.48 -8.99
CA ASP A 137 -21.39 13.99 -8.05
C ASP A 137 -20.77 14.88 -6.95
N TYR A 138 -19.43 14.95 -6.85
CA TYR A 138 -18.74 15.68 -5.78
C TYR A 138 -18.21 17.02 -6.27
N PRO A 139 -18.73 18.16 -5.73
CA PRO A 139 -18.47 19.49 -6.29
C PRO A 139 -17.03 19.97 -6.15
N LYS A 140 -16.30 19.53 -5.13
CA LYS A 140 -14.89 19.94 -4.92
C LYS A 140 -13.92 19.31 -5.89
N ILE A 141 -14.28 18.19 -6.50
CA ILE A 141 -13.40 17.49 -7.44
C ILE A 141 -13.37 18.24 -8.77
N ASN A 142 -12.18 18.51 -9.29
CA ASN A 142 -12.00 19.21 -10.55
C ASN A 142 -12.63 18.43 -11.72
N LYS A 143 -13.67 19.02 -12.32
CA LYS A 143 -14.47 18.35 -13.37
C LYS A 143 -13.71 18.22 -14.70
N GLU A 144 -12.90 19.21 -15.04
CA GLU A 144 -12.11 19.18 -16.27
C GLU A 144 -11.07 18.06 -16.21
N ALA A 145 -10.30 17.98 -15.12
CA ALA A 145 -9.34 16.90 -14.89
C ALA A 145 -10.01 15.53 -14.87
N LEU A 146 -11.17 15.42 -14.19
CA LEU A 146 -11.96 14.18 -14.16
C LEU A 146 -12.41 13.74 -15.55
N GLU A 147 -12.96 14.63 -16.36
CA GLU A 147 -13.39 14.31 -17.71
C GLU A 147 -12.21 13.96 -18.63
N ASN A 148 -11.06 14.62 -18.45
CA ASN A 148 -9.84 14.28 -19.16
C ASN A 148 -9.40 12.82 -18.85
N ILE A 149 -9.34 12.45 -17.57
CA ILE A 149 -8.95 11.09 -17.12
C ILE A 149 -9.95 10.02 -17.62
N ILE A 150 -11.24 10.34 -17.70
CA ILE A 150 -12.27 9.40 -18.18
C ILE A 150 -12.18 9.19 -19.71
N LYS A 151 -11.85 10.24 -20.46
CA LYS A 151 -11.84 10.22 -21.93
C LYS A 151 -10.52 9.73 -22.50
N ASN A 152 -9.41 10.06 -21.86
CA ASN A 152 -8.06 9.77 -22.33
C ASN A 152 -7.39 8.69 -21.46
N PRO A 153 -6.62 7.76 -22.03
CA PRO A 153 -5.90 6.77 -21.26
C PRO A 153 -4.73 7.42 -20.49
N HIS A 154 -4.72 7.25 -19.19
CA HIS A 154 -3.63 7.64 -18.28
C HIS A 154 -3.17 6.44 -17.46
N PRO A 155 -1.91 6.37 -17.04
CA PRO A 155 -1.46 5.36 -16.07
C PRO A 155 -2.36 5.36 -14.84
N SER A 156 -2.66 4.18 -14.29
CA SER A 156 -3.51 4.05 -13.11
C SER A 156 -2.66 4.13 -11.84
N PRO A 157 -2.58 5.28 -11.14
CA PRO A 157 -1.85 5.37 -9.88
C PRO A 157 -2.56 4.56 -8.80
N ASN A 158 -1.78 3.97 -7.90
CA ASN A 158 -2.28 3.21 -6.76
C ASN A 158 -1.81 3.83 -5.45
N GLY A 159 -2.70 3.90 -4.48
CA GLY A 159 -2.43 4.50 -3.17
C GLY A 159 -1.78 3.55 -2.16
N GLY A 160 -1.48 2.31 -2.52
CA GLY A 160 -0.85 1.34 -1.62
C GLY A 160 0.67 1.43 -1.55
N ILE A 161 1.31 2.02 -2.59
CA ILE A 161 2.74 2.28 -2.63
C ILE A 161 2.96 3.64 -3.27
N PHE A 162 3.46 4.58 -2.50
CA PHE A 162 3.79 5.92 -2.98
C PHE A 162 4.91 6.55 -2.15
N SER A 163 5.57 7.54 -2.69
CA SER A 163 6.56 8.35 -1.99
C SER A 163 6.19 9.82 -2.02
N CYS A 164 6.53 10.54 -0.97
CA CYS A 164 6.29 11.98 -0.91
C CYS A 164 7.24 12.70 0.05
N ASN A 165 7.38 14.00 -0.19
CA ASN A 165 7.74 14.94 0.85
C ASN A 165 6.48 15.19 1.70
N PRO A 166 6.52 15.05 3.04
CA PRO A 166 5.37 15.32 3.91
C PRO A 166 4.75 16.72 3.78
N SER A 167 5.52 17.69 3.30
CA SER A 167 5.04 19.05 3.01
C SER A 167 4.51 19.25 1.58
N SER A 168 4.45 18.20 0.77
CA SER A 168 3.95 18.28 -0.62
C SER A 168 2.53 18.86 -0.68
N PRO A 169 2.26 19.84 -1.57
CA PRO A 169 0.91 20.39 -1.74
C PRO A 169 -0.10 19.38 -2.27
N VAL A 170 0.34 18.27 -2.81
CA VAL A 170 -0.52 17.18 -3.29
C VAL A 170 -1.27 16.51 -2.13
N LEU A 171 -0.62 16.33 -0.97
CA LEU A 171 -1.21 15.62 0.16
C LEU A 171 -2.48 16.29 0.73
N PRO A 172 -2.50 17.60 1.03
CA PRO A 172 -3.72 18.26 1.51
C PRO A 172 -4.85 18.23 0.48
N LEU A 173 -4.54 18.37 -0.81
CA LEU A 173 -5.53 18.29 -1.87
C LEU A 173 -6.07 16.86 -2.03
N TRP A 174 -5.20 15.84 -1.94
CA TRP A 174 -5.59 14.43 -1.91
C TRP A 174 -6.51 14.13 -0.73
N LEU A 175 -6.17 14.63 0.46
CA LEU A 175 -7.00 14.48 1.65
C LEU A 175 -8.37 15.15 1.48
N GLU A 176 -8.41 16.38 1.01
CA GLU A 176 -9.68 17.15 0.82
C GLU A 176 -10.62 16.43 -0.12
N TRP A 177 -10.12 15.99 -1.28
CA TRP A 177 -10.96 15.32 -2.28
C TRP A 177 -11.35 13.91 -1.87
N THR A 178 -10.49 13.20 -1.14
CA THR A 178 -10.81 11.88 -0.59
C THR A 178 -11.91 11.99 0.51
N LEU A 179 -11.83 13.02 1.36
CA LEU A 179 -12.87 13.30 2.36
C LEU A 179 -14.21 13.67 1.72
N GLU A 180 -14.19 14.45 0.66
CA GLU A 180 -15.40 14.80 -0.11
C GLU A 180 -16.05 13.54 -0.70
N ALA A 181 -15.25 12.65 -1.29
CA ALA A 181 -15.70 11.43 -1.93
C ALA A 181 -15.67 10.19 -1.01
N LYS A 182 -15.66 10.35 0.32
CA LYS A 182 -15.48 9.27 1.30
C LYS A 182 -16.46 8.09 1.19
N ASP A 183 -17.59 8.27 0.51
CA ASP A 183 -18.58 7.21 0.28
C ASP A 183 -18.30 6.38 -0.99
N VAL A 184 -17.37 6.81 -1.83
CA VAL A 184 -16.90 6.05 -2.99
C VAL A 184 -15.95 4.94 -2.50
N PHE A 185 -16.10 3.74 -3.05
CA PHE A 185 -15.22 2.62 -2.71
C PHE A 185 -13.80 2.88 -3.20
N ILE A 186 -12.82 2.82 -2.29
CA ILE A 186 -11.40 3.16 -2.53
C ILE A 186 -11.30 4.57 -3.11
N ALA A 187 -11.86 5.55 -2.39
CA ALA A 187 -11.93 6.94 -2.81
C ALA A 187 -10.54 7.56 -3.01
N ASP A 188 -9.57 7.21 -2.17
CA ASP A 188 -8.20 7.69 -2.24
C ASP A 188 -7.54 7.37 -3.60
N GLU A 189 -7.69 6.15 -4.08
CA GLU A 189 -7.16 5.73 -5.39
C GLU A 189 -7.88 6.43 -6.54
N ALA A 190 -9.24 6.51 -6.49
CA ALA A 190 -10.00 7.18 -7.52
C ALA A 190 -9.63 8.68 -7.62
N VAL A 191 -9.38 9.33 -6.48
CA VAL A 191 -8.95 10.73 -6.41
C VAL A 191 -7.54 10.91 -6.97
N LEU A 192 -6.60 9.99 -6.69
CA LEU A 192 -5.25 10.06 -7.27
C LEU A 192 -5.24 10.14 -8.79
N HIS A 193 -6.17 9.44 -9.48
CA HIS A 193 -6.30 9.54 -10.93
C HIS A 193 -6.66 10.97 -11.38
N VAL A 194 -7.55 11.65 -10.65
CA VAL A 194 -7.94 13.01 -11.00
C VAL A 194 -6.81 14.00 -10.70
N LEU A 195 -6.11 13.81 -9.57
CA LEU A 195 -4.96 14.63 -9.21
C LEU A 195 -3.84 14.57 -10.24
N GLN A 196 -3.58 13.39 -10.81
CA GLN A 196 -2.60 13.22 -11.89
C GLN A 196 -2.87 14.13 -13.10
N ALA A 197 -4.13 14.45 -13.39
CA ALA A 197 -4.49 15.35 -14.49
C ALA A 197 -4.68 16.81 -14.05
N HIS A 198 -4.76 17.05 -12.74
CA HIS A 198 -4.99 18.39 -12.19
C HIS A 198 -3.69 19.08 -11.75
N VAL A 199 -2.80 18.32 -11.12
CA VAL A 199 -1.55 18.82 -10.56
C VAL A 199 -0.46 18.84 -11.65
N PRO A 200 0.43 19.86 -11.68
CA PRO A 200 1.57 19.86 -12.60
C PRO A 200 2.43 18.60 -12.49
N GLN A 201 2.95 18.13 -13.62
CA GLN A 201 3.82 16.93 -13.64
C GLN A 201 5.14 17.12 -12.87
N SER A 202 5.53 18.36 -12.60
CA SER A 202 6.67 18.68 -11.74
C SER A 202 6.40 18.45 -10.25
N GLU A 203 5.14 18.26 -9.85
CA GLU A 203 4.72 18.08 -8.46
C GLU A 203 4.04 16.72 -8.21
N PHE A 204 3.57 16.06 -9.26
CA PHE A 204 2.95 14.75 -9.20
C PHE A 204 3.51 13.84 -10.30
N HIS A 205 4.23 12.80 -9.90
CA HIS A 205 4.80 11.82 -10.79
C HIS A 205 4.08 10.46 -10.66
N VAL A 206 3.97 9.71 -11.78
CA VAL A 206 3.54 8.30 -11.75
C VAL A 206 4.70 7.43 -12.18
N VAL A 207 5.16 6.57 -11.27
CA VAL A 207 6.18 5.55 -11.56
C VAL A 207 5.56 4.48 -12.44
N LEU A 208 5.96 4.49 -13.71
CA LEU A 208 5.36 3.66 -14.76
C LEU A 208 5.85 2.20 -14.72
N GLY A 209 5.15 1.35 -15.48
CA GLY A 209 5.58 0.00 -15.82
C GLY A 209 5.22 -1.08 -14.79
N GLY A 210 4.67 -0.73 -13.63
CA GLY A 210 4.18 -1.68 -12.64
C GLY A 210 5.26 -2.46 -11.87
N ALA A 211 6.56 -2.19 -12.07
CA ALA A 211 7.64 -2.89 -11.38
C ALA A 211 7.59 -2.72 -9.85
N TYR A 212 7.13 -1.57 -9.38
CA TYR A 212 6.97 -1.24 -7.96
C TYR A 212 5.56 -1.47 -7.41
N ASN A 213 4.65 -2.03 -8.22
CA ASN A 213 3.29 -2.34 -7.80
C ASN A 213 2.71 -3.45 -8.68
N CYS A 214 3.40 -4.58 -8.71
CA CYS A 214 3.05 -5.72 -9.54
C CYS A 214 2.09 -6.65 -8.78
N SER A 215 1.06 -7.15 -9.45
CA SER A 215 0.16 -8.13 -8.86
C SER A 215 0.19 -9.41 -9.68
N HIS A 216 0.47 -10.54 -9.04
CA HIS A 216 0.42 -11.85 -9.69
C HIS A 216 -0.93 -12.18 -10.33
N LYS A 217 -2.02 -11.63 -9.79
CA LYS A 217 -3.37 -11.81 -10.34
C LYS A 217 -3.58 -11.03 -11.63
N TYR A 218 -2.99 -9.83 -11.69
CA TYR A 218 -3.23 -8.86 -12.77
C TYR A 218 -1.95 -8.58 -13.56
N GLN A 219 -0.88 -9.29 -13.25
CA GLN A 219 0.40 -9.17 -13.92
C GLN A 219 0.21 -9.43 -15.42
N GLY A 220 0.59 -8.46 -16.20
CA GLY A 220 0.72 -8.61 -17.65
C GLY A 220 1.98 -9.39 -18.01
N SER A 221 2.72 -8.89 -18.98
CA SER A 221 3.95 -9.51 -19.50
C SER A 221 5.24 -9.08 -18.76
N LEU A 222 5.15 -8.53 -17.55
CA LEU A 222 6.35 -8.10 -16.83
C LEU A 222 7.15 -9.34 -16.37
N PRO A 223 8.42 -9.48 -16.80
CA PRO A 223 9.32 -10.54 -16.32
C PRO A 223 9.55 -10.45 -14.82
N GLU A 224 9.67 -11.58 -14.15
CA GLU A 224 9.78 -11.64 -12.68
C GLU A 224 11.05 -10.93 -12.17
N ASP A 225 12.14 -10.98 -12.90
CA ASP A 225 13.42 -10.32 -12.61
C ASP A 225 13.35 -8.78 -12.72
N GLN A 226 12.28 -8.23 -13.29
CA GLN A 226 12.02 -6.79 -13.36
C GLN A 226 11.08 -6.31 -12.25
N VAL A 227 10.49 -7.21 -11.47
CA VAL A 227 9.59 -6.85 -10.37
C VAL A 227 10.39 -6.48 -9.14
N HIS A 228 10.16 -5.28 -8.60
CA HIS A 228 10.72 -4.83 -7.34
C HIS A 228 9.78 -5.09 -6.17
N ILE A 229 8.48 -4.87 -6.36
CA ILE A 229 7.46 -5.07 -5.31
C ILE A 229 6.25 -5.79 -5.89
N HIS A 230 5.91 -6.94 -5.32
CA HIS A 230 4.59 -7.55 -5.49
C HIS A 230 3.61 -6.98 -4.48
N HIS A 231 2.42 -6.63 -4.94
CA HIS A 231 1.32 -6.14 -4.12
C HIS A 231 0.10 -7.06 -4.28
N TYR A 232 -0.37 -7.65 -3.20
CA TYR A 232 -1.37 -8.73 -3.24
C TYR A 232 -2.81 -8.24 -3.20
N HIS A 233 -3.07 -6.98 -2.81
CA HIS A 233 -4.40 -6.34 -2.77
C HIS A 233 -5.42 -7.10 -1.92
N GLY A 234 -5.00 -7.55 -0.73
CA GLY A 234 -5.83 -8.16 0.29
C GLY A 234 -6.01 -9.69 0.19
N ASP A 235 -6.66 -10.23 1.19
CA ASP A 235 -6.77 -11.67 1.47
C ASP A 235 -7.33 -12.51 0.33
N SER A 236 -8.29 -11.97 -0.43
CA SER A 236 -8.92 -12.72 -1.52
C SER A 236 -7.96 -13.04 -2.66
N ASN A 237 -6.82 -12.36 -2.72
CA ASN A 237 -5.87 -12.46 -3.82
C ASN A 237 -4.70 -13.40 -3.54
N VAL A 238 -4.52 -13.89 -2.32
CA VAL A 238 -3.52 -14.93 -1.97
C VAL A 238 -4.15 -16.28 -1.67
N ARG A 239 -5.41 -16.47 -2.01
CA ARG A 239 -6.10 -17.74 -1.84
C ARG A 239 -5.80 -18.68 -3.01
N PRO A 240 -5.44 -19.97 -2.75
CA PRO A 240 -5.10 -20.93 -3.80
C PRO A 240 -6.25 -21.20 -4.77
N ASP A 241 -7.52 -21.13 -4.28
CA ASP A 241 -8.74 -21.30 -5.08
C ASP A 241 -9.09 -20.09 -5.96
N LYS A 242 -8.60 -18.90 -5.62
CA LYS A 242 -8.93 -17.66 -6.34
C LYS A 242 -7.76 -17.07 -7.12
N SER A 243 -6.55 -17.20 -6.60
CA SER A 243 -5.34 -16.64 -7.19
C SER A 243 -4.13 -17.55 -6.94
N PRO A 244 -4.06 -18.72 -7.61
CA PRO A 244 -3.02 -19.72 -7.34
C PRO A 244 -1.61 -19.17 -7.55
N ARG A 245 -1.38 -18.24 -8.50
CA ARG A 245 -0.08 -17.61 -8.72
C ARG A 245 0.34 -16.71 -7.55
N ALA A 246 -0.56 -15.86 -7.06
CA ALA A 246 -0.29 -15.00 -5.91
C ALA A 246 -0.02 -15.84 -4.65
N TYR A 247 -0.79 -16.91 -4.46
CA TYR A 247 -0.56 -17.86 -3.37
C TYR A 247 0.82 -18.53 -3.48
N ALA A 248 1.17 -19.05 -4.65
CA ALA A 248 2.45 -19.72 -4.88
C ALA A 248 3.66 -18.78 -4.64
N ALA A 249 3.52 -17.49 -4.93
CA ALA A 249 4.57 -16.52 -4.67
C ALA A 249 4.66 -16.11 -3.19
N TRP A 250 3.53 -15.90 -2.54
CA TRP A 250 3.47 -15.43 -1.15
C TRP A 250 3.72 -16.53 -0.12
N TRP A 251 3.15 -17.72 -0.33
CA TRP A 251 3.16 -18.80 0.67
C TRP A 251 4.56 -19.26 1.11
N PRO A 252 5.56 -19.46 0.22
CA PRO A 252 6.90 -19.85 0.65
C PRO A 252 7.56 -18.81 1.56
N ILE A 253 7.36 -17.53 1.29
CA ILE A 253 7.89 -16.42 2.11
C ILE A 253 7.22 -16.44 3.49
N TYR A 254 5.91 -16.57 3.51
CA TYR A 254 5.13 -16.66 4.74
C TYR A 254 5.55 -17.87 5.59
N GLN A 255 5.73 -19.06 4.97
CA GLN A 255 6.19 -20.26 5.65
C GLN A 255 7.59 -20.06 6.25
N GLN A 256 8.51 -19.44 5.52
CA GLN A 256 9.83 -19.09 6.06
C GLN A 256 9.73 -18.18 7.30
N CYS A 257 8.80 -17.22 7.29
CA CYS A 257 8.60 -16.35 8.45
C CYS A 257 8.13 -17.14 9.68
N ILE A 258 7.25 -18.11 9.50
CA ILE A 258 6.79 -19.00 10.59
C ILE A 258 7.94 -19.88 11.08
N ASP A 259 8.64 -20.59 10.17
CA ASP A 259 9.70 -21.54 10.51
C ASP A 259 10.86 -20.87 11.27
N ARG A 260 11.13 -19.61 10.94
CA ARG A 260 12.16 -18.77 11.60
C ARG A 260 11.61 -17.96 12.78
N ASN A 261 10.34 -18.09 13.11
CA ASN A 261 9.63 -17.24 14.10
C ASN A 261 9.91 -15.75 13.89
N MET A 262 9.87 -15.29 12.63
CA MET A 262 10.05 -13.87 12.31
C MET A 262 8.94 -13.04 12.94
N GLY A 263 9.30 -11.88 13.50
CA GLY A 263 8.34 -11.01 14.17
C GLY A 263 7.63 -11.68 15.34
N ASN A 264 8.24 -12.71 15.96
CA ASN A 264 7.66 -13.49 17.04
C ASN A 264 6.28 -14.08 16.69
N MET A 265 6.10 -14.51 15.43
CA MET A 265 4.80 -14.96 14.90
C MET A 265 4.20 -16.12 15.71
N VAL A 266 5.03 -17.05 16.23
CA VAL A 266 4.57 -18.19 17.01
C VAL A 266 3.80 -17.77 18.26
N GLU A 267 4.15 -16.62 18.86
CA GLU A 267 3.56 -16.12 20.10
C GLU A 267 2.16 -15.49 19.89
N TRP A 268 1.96 -14.79 18.77
CA TRP A 268 0.73 -14.03 18.56
C TRP A 268 -0.15 -14.55 17.42
N TYR A 269 0.41 -15.33 16.51
CA TYR A 269 -0.29 -15.81 15.32
C TYR A 269 -1.57 -16.58 15.62
N LYS A 270 -1.57 -17.46 16.63
CA LYS A 270 -2.75 -18.22 17.07
C LYS A 270 -3.93 -17.32 17.47
N ASN A 271 -3.66 -16.09 17.90
CA ASN A 271 -4.68 -15.15 18.38
C ASN A 271 -5.27 -14.28 17.26
N VAL A 272 -4.58 -14.18 16.12
CA VAL A 272 -5.01 -13.37 14.96
C VAL A 272 -5.26 -14.22 13.72
N ARG A 273 -5.32 -15.52 13.89
CA ARG A 273 -5.59 -16.48 12.81
C ARG A 273 -6.80 -16.05 12.00
N ASN A 274 -6.60 -15.90 10.72
CA ASN A 274 -7.68 -15.65 9.79
C ASN A 274 -8.36 -17.00 9.45
N LYS A 275 -9.69 -17.10 9.51
CA LYS A 275 -10.46 -18.34 9.29
C LYS A 275 -10.12 -19.08 7.97
N TRP A 276 -9.62 -18.39 6.96
CA TRP A 276 -9.22 -19.01 5.72
C TRP A 276 -7.80 -19.59 5.78
N LEU A 277 -6.88 -19.01 6.54
CA LEU A 277 -5.55 -19.56 6.82
C LEU A 277 -5.67 -20.87 7.61
N ASP A 278 -6.62 -20.96 8.53
CA ASP A 278 -6.92 -22.20 9.25
C ASP A 278 -7.29 -23.32 8.29
N LYS A 279 -8.17 -23.05 7.32
CA LYS A 279 -8.56 -24.03 6.28
C LYS A 279 -7.39 -24.44 5.39
N LEU A 280 -6.43 -23.55 5.12
CA LEU A 280 -5.25 -23.89 4.33
C LEU A 280 -4.26 -24.77 5.08
N LEU A 281 -4.15 -24.59 6.39
CA LEU A 281 -3.29 -25.40 7.26
C LEU A 281 -3.90 -26.78 7.54
N GLU A 282 -5.23 -26.88 7.61
CA GLU A 282 -5.94 -28.16 7.75
C GLU A 282 -5.77 -29.06 6.52
N VAL A 283 -5.80 -28.51 5.31
CA VAL A 283 -5.63 -29.26 4.05
C VAL A 283 -4.20 -29.83 3.86
N LYS A 284 -3.19 -29.37 4.61
CA LYS A 284 -1.82 -29.89 4.53
C LYS A 284 -1.50 -30.99 5.54
N ASN A 285 -2.38 -31.26 6.48
CA ASN A 285 -2.20 -32.28 7.51
C ASN A 285 -2.94 -33.61 7.20
N ASP A 286 -3.60 -33.69 6.06
CA ASP A 286 -4.19 -34.91 5.45
C ASP A 286 -3.30 -35.38 4.27
#